data_4ee247b05e7ee92fad3eee0e52d64426
#
_entry.id   4ee247b05e7ee92fad3eee0e52d64426
#
_cell.length_a   1.000
_cell.length_b   1.000
_cell.length_c   1.000
_cell.angle_alpha   90.00
_cell.angle_beta   90.00
_cell.angle_gamma   90.00
#
_symmetry.space_group_name_H-M   'P 1'
#
loop_
_entity.id
_entity.type
_entity.pdbx_description
1 polymer ?
#
loop_
_entity_poly.entity_id
_entity_poly.type
_entity_poly.pdbx_seq_one_letter_code
_entity_poly.pdbx_strand_id
1 'polypeptide(L)'
;MPHVILYRPTLDELSFRQQFLSDPATMAFNHAYGGVIGFPPGRWADWYARWVDCQTGERFYRYLKDVERNILVGEVSYHLDGELGGFICDVIVPASLRGRGYGAQGLALLCGAARANGVTRLYDNIALDNPSVGLFLKAGFTEASRTSEYILVAKDL
;
A
#
# COMPACT_ATOMS: atom_id res chain seq x y z
N MET A 1 10.38 7.21 17.79
CA MET A 1 9.60 6.81 16.59
C MET A 1 10.22 7.40 15.34
N PRO A 2 10.34 6.63 14.26
CA PRO A 2 10.76 7.19 12.96
C PRO A 2 9.80 8.29 12.52
N HIS A 3 10.32 9.27 11.80
CA HIS A 3 9.49 10.29 11.16
C HIS A 3 9.27 9.92 9.69
N VAL A 4 8.06 9.50 9.37
CA VAL A 4 7.68 9.05 8.03
C VAL A 4 6.79 10.09 7.37
N ILE A 5 7.03 10.33 6.08
CA ILE A 5 6.18 11.18 5.25
C ILE A 5 5.71 10.42 4.01
N LEU A 6 4.62 10.89 3.43
CA LEU A 6 4.23 10.50 2.08
C LEU A 6 5.14 11.23 1.09
N TYR A 7 5.77 10.47 0.23
CA TYR A 7 6.76 10.99 -0.73
C TYR A 7 6.30 10.67 -2.15
N ARG A 8 6.17 11.71 -2.98
CA ARG A 8 5.87 11.52 -4.39
C ARG A 8 7.14 11.07 -5.11
N PRO A 9 7.17 9.83 -5.66
CA PRO A 9 8.38 9.35 -6.33
C PRO A 9 8.61 10.10 -7.65
N THR A 10 9.87 10.21 -8.06
CA THR A 10 10.22 10.49 -9.45
C THR A 10 10.10 9.20 -10.26
N LEU A 11 10.08 9.32 -11.59
CA LEU A 11 9.99 8.14 -12.47
C LEU A 11 11.14 7.15 -12.21
N ASP A 12 12.37 7.66 -12.09
CA ASP A 12 13.54 6.81 -11.86
C ASP A 12 13.54 6.12 -10.49
N GLU A 13 12.88 6.70 -9.51
CA GLU A 13 12.76 6.11 -8.18
C GLU A 13 11.83 4.89 -8.15
N LEU A 14 11.13 4.59 -9.23
CA LEU A 14 10.36 3.34 -9.35
C LEU A 14 11.28 2.10 -9.31
N SER A 15 12.57 2.28 -9.41
CA SER A 15 13.56 1.21 -9.14
C SER A 15 13.42 0.62 -7.74
N PHE A 16 13.05 1.41 -6.75
CA PHE A 16 12.77 0.93 -5.39
C PHE A 16 11.56 -0.03 -5.40
N ARG A 17 10.50 0.32 -6.09
CA ARG A 17 9.32 -0.55 -6.25
C ARG A 17 9.67 -1.84 -6.96
N GLN A 18 10.45 -1.77 -8.04
CA GLN A 18 10.93 -2.95 -8.75
C GLN A 18 11.68 -3.90 -7.81
N GLN A 19 12.55 -3.37 -6.97
CA GLN A 19 13.33 -4.17 -6.02
C GLN A 19 12.44 -4.93 -5.03
N PHE A 20 11.53 -4.24 -4.32
CA PHE A 20 10.75 -4.94 -3.30
C PHE A 20 9.68 -5.86 -3.90
N LEU A 21 9.14 -5.59 -5.08
CA LEU A 21 8.21 -6.49 -5.75
C LEU A 21 8.90 -7.78 -6.23
N SER A 22 10.20 -7.76 -6.43
CA SER A 22 10.99 -8.93 -6.83
C SER A 22 11.57 -9.71 -5.63
N ASP A 23 11.39 -9.20 -4.42
CA ASP A 23 11.90 -9.85 -3.20
C ASP A 23 10.88 -10.87 -2.67
N PRO A 24 11.22 -12.17 -2.68
CA PRO A 24 10.30 -13.20 -2.20
C PRO A 24 9.86 -13.02 -0.76
N ALA A 25 10.74 -12.54 0.12
CA ALA A 25 10.41 -12.32 1.53
C ALA A 25 9.39 -11.20 1.69
N THR A 26 9.53 -10.10 0.92
CA THR A 26 8.57 -8.99 0.92
C THR A 26 7.22 -9.44 0.39
N MET A 27 7.19 -10.26 -0.66
CA MET A 27 5.98 -10.68 -1.37
C MET A 27 5.43 -12.03 -0.90
N ALA A 28 5.86 -12.52 0.25
CA ALA A 28 5.51 -13.87 0.76
C ALA A 28 3.99 -14.10 0.88
N PHE A 29 3.21 -13.05 1.16
CA PHE A 29 1.76 -13.16 1.33
C PHE A 29 0.97 -12.79 0.07
N ASN A 30 1.64 -12.59 -1.05
CA ASN A 30 1.00 -12.29 -2.34
C ASN A 30 0.74 -13.57 -3.17
N HIS A 31 0.60 -14.71 -2.51
CA HIS A 31 0.51 -16.01 -3.17
C HIS A 31 -0.69 -16.15 -4.10
N ALA A 32 -1.81 -15.47 -3.82
CA ALA A 32 -2.99 -15.48 -4.70
C ALA A 32 -2.72 -14.83 -6.07
N TYR A 33 -1.69 -13.97 -6.16
CA TYR A 33 -1.30 -13.26 -7.37
C TYR A 33 0.07 -13.70 -7.89
N GLY A 34 0.57 -14.87 -7.46
CA GLY A 34 1.81 -15.46 -7.94
C GLY A 34 3.07 -15.06 -7.16
N GLY A 35 2.95 -14.39 -6.02
CA GLY A 35 4.09 -13.99 -5.20
C GLY A 35 4.79 -12.74 -5.74
N VAL A 36 6.05 -12.86 -6.16
CA VAL A 36 6.81 -11.74 -6.73
C VAL A 36 6.20 -11.22 -8.03
N ILE A 37 6.35 -9.93 -8.25
CA ILE A 37 5.77 -9.24 -9.42
C ILE A 37 6.91 -8.62 -10.22
N GLY A 38 6.95 -8.90 -11.53
CA GLY A 38 7.87 -8.24 -12.47
C GLY A 38 7.42 -6.80 -12.74
N PHE A 39 8.37 -5.89 -12.60
CA PHE A 39 8.11 -4.46 -12.84
C PHE A 39 9.29 -3.83 -13.58
N PRO A 40 9.53 -4.23 -14.86
CA PRO A 40 10.69 -3.76 -15.61
C PRO A 40 10.54 -2.27 -16.00
N PRO A 41 11.68 -1.57 -16.20
CA PRO A 41 11.66 -0.13 -16.52
C PRO A 41 10.78 0.27 -17.71
N GLY A 42 10.61 -0.60 -18.68
CA GLY A 42 9.75 -0.36 -19.85
C GLY A 42 8.27 -0.16 -19.50
N ARG A 43 7.84 -0.58 -18.31
CA ARG A 43 6.45 -0.41 -17.84
C ARG A 43 6.28 0.82 -16.95
N TRP A 44 7.35 1.46 -16.54
CA TRP A 44 7.29 2.49 -15.51
C TRP A 44 6.54 3.75 -15.95
N ALA A 45 6.75 4.21 -17.17
CA ALA A 45 6.13 5.46 -17.65
C ALA A 45 4.61 5.39 -17.66
N ASP A 46 4.03 4.32 -18.21
CA ASP A 46 2.58 4.11 -18.25
C ASP A 46 2.00 3.92 -16.84
N TRP A 47 2.69 3.13 -16.03
CA TRP A 47 2.26 2.89 -14.65
C TRP A 47 2.28 4.18 -13.82
N TYR A 48 3.35 4.98 -13.96
CA TYR A 48 3.51 6.27 -13.28
C TYR A 48 2.37 7.23 -13.64
N ALA A 49 2.06 7.33 -14.92
CA ALA A 49 0.96 8.19 -15.39
C ALA A 49 -0.40 7.78 -14.80
N ARG A 50 -0.64 6.48 -14.66
CA ARG A 50 -1.91 5.98 -14.12
C ARG A 50 -2.02 6.08 -12.60
N TRP A 51 -0.91 5.88 -11.88
CA TRP A 51 -0.91 5.78 -10.42
C TRP A 51 -0.43 7.06 -9.73
N VAL A 52 0.73 7.57 -10.13
CA VAL A 52 1.33 8.74 -9.46
C VAL A 52 0.72 10.04 -9.98
N ASP A 53 0.56 10.15 -11.30
CA ASP A 53 -0.03 11.32 -11.97
C ASP A 53 -1.54 11.20 -12.21
N CYS A 54 -2.22 10.27 -11.56
CA CYS A 54 -3.65 10.05 -11.77
C CYS A 54 -4.45 11.35 -11.54
N GLN A 55 -5.20 11.78 -12.55
CA GLN A 55 -6.00 13.01 -12.53
C GLN A 55 -7.46 12.76 -12.18
N THR A 56 -7.93 11.50 -12.23
CA THR A 56 -9.34 11.15 -12.05
C THR A 56 -9.71 10.95 -10.58
N GLY A 57 -8.75 10.83 -9.69
CA GLY A 57 -8.99 10.48 -8.29
C GLY A 57 -9.24 8.98 -8.06
N GLU A 58 -9.23 8.16 -9.10
CA GLU A 58 -9.48 6.73 -8.99
C GLU A 58 -8.30 5.95 -8.42
N ARG A 59 -7.09 6.53 -8.45
CA ARG A 59 -5.87 5.93 -7.93
C ARG A 59 -5.06 6.97 -7.20
N PHE A 60 -4.34 6.50 -6.16
CA PHE A 60 -3.40 7.31 -5.39
C PHE A 60 -2.22 6.43 -5.02
N TYR A 61 -1.00 6.95 -5.19
CA TYR A 61 0.22 6.21 -4.89
C TYR A 61 1.28 7.14 -4.34
N ARG A 62 1.89 6.73 -3.22
CA ARG A 62 3.06 7.43 -2.64
C ARG A 62 4.02 6.43 -2.05
N TYR A 63 5.30 6.81 -2.04
CA TYR A 63 6.28 6.14 -1.22
C TYR A 63 6.18 6.61 0.22
N LEU A 64 6.65 5.78 1.12
CA LEU A 64 6.93 6.14 2.50
C LEU A 64 8.41 6.47 2.61
N LYS A 65 8.73 7.62 3.17
CA LYS A 65 10.11 8.05 3.37
C LYS A 65 10.38 8.33 4.84
N ASP A 66 11.40 7.70 5.39
CA ASP A 66 11.95 8.01 6.70
C ASP A 66 12.86 9.22 6.51
N VAL A 67 12.44 10.40 6.98
CA VAL A 67 13.18 11.64 6.73
C VAL A 67 14.44 11.75 7.58
N GLU A 68 14.49 11.11 8.75
CA GLU A 68 15.69 11.12 9.60
C GLU A 68 16.82 10.31 8.98
N ARG A 69 16.49 9.16 8.41
CA ARG A 69 17.44 8.29 7.73
C ARG A 69 17.62 8.64 6.26
N ASN A 70 16.73 9.44 5.71
CA ASN A 70 16.71 9.81 4.28
C ASN A 70 16.68 8.58 3.38
N ILE A 71 15.80 7.63 3.68
CA ILE A 71 15.59 6.40 2.89
C ILE A 71 14.12 6.18 2.60
N LEU A 72 13.86 5.52 1.48
CA LEU A 72 12.53 5.01 1.14
C LEU A 72 12.29 3.71 1.90
N VAL A 73 11.11 3.57 2.52
CA VAL A 73 10.84 2.47 3.44
C VAL A 73 9.57 1.68 3.09
N GLY A 74 8.86 2.07 2.06
CA GLY A 74 7.67 1.34 1.62
C GLY A 74 6.83 2.12 0.65
N GLU A 75 5.65 1.57 0.37
CA GLU A 75 4.63 2.22 -0.45
C GLU A 75 3.25 2.13 0.20
N VAL A 76 2.41 3.10 -0.12
CA VAL A 76 0.98 3.09 0.18
C VAL A 76 0.22 3.50 -1.06
N SER A 77 -0.97 2.93 -1.23
CA SER A 77 -1.83 3.24 -2.37
C SER A 77 -3.30 2.96 -2.06
N TYR A 78 -4.17 3.56 -2.83
CA TYR A 78 -5.55 3.12 -2.96
C TYR A 78 -6.02 3.23 -4.39
N HIS A 79 -7.02 2.45 -4.75
CA HIS A 79 -7.65 2.52 -6.06
C HIS A 79 -9.13 2.15 -5.97
N LEU A 80 -9.92 2.69 -6.88
CA LEU A 80 -11.33 2.34 -7.00
C LEU A 80 -11.46 0.94 -7.60
N ASP A 81 -12.14 0.06 -6.87
CA ASP A 81 -12.43 -1.31 -7.32
C ASP A 81 -13.86 -1.36 -7.86
N GLY A 82 -14.00 -1.77 -9.12
CA GLY A 82 -15.30 -1.78 -9.80
C GLY A 82 -16.27 -2.83 -9.28
N GLU A 83 -15.77 -3.96 -8.80
CA GLU A 83 -16.62 -5.03 -8.26
C GLU A 83 -17.12 -4.69 -6.86
N LEU A 84 -16.23 -4.19 -6.02
CA LEU A 84 -16.55 -3.77 -4.67
C LEU A 84 -17.37 -2.47 -4.65
N GLY A 85 -17.18 -1.60 -5.64
CA GLY A 85 -17.77 -0.27 -5.66
C GLY A 85 -17.18 0.67 -4.62
N GLY A 86 -15.94 0.42 -4.20
CA GLY A 86 -15.23 1.18 -3.17
C GLY A 86 -13.74 1.21 -3.40
N PHE A 87 -13.01 1.91 -2.55
CA PHE A 87 -11.57 2.07 -2.65
C PHE A 87 -10.84 1.01 -1.84
N ILE A 88 -10.01 0.22 -2.51
CA ILE A 88 -9.10 -0.73 -1.87
C ILE A 88 -7.76 -0.06 -1.65
N CYS A 89 -7.21 -0.19 -0.46
CA CYS A 89 -5.88 0.32 -0.12
C CYS A 89 -4.86 -0.80 0.04
N ASP A 90 -3.60 -0.42 -0.01
CA ASP A 90 -2.48 -1.33 0.15
C ASP A 90 -1.31 -0.63 0.84
N VAL A 91 -0.57 -1.40 1.64
CA VAL A 91 0.65 -0.96 2.31
C VAL A 91 1.68 -2.07 2.16
N ILE A 92 2.81 -1.74 1.57
CA ILE A 92 3.93 -2.68 1.47
C ILE A 92 5.17 -2.06 2.09
N VAL A 93 5.76 -2.76 3.06
CA VAL A 93 7.05 -2.45 3.66
C VAL A 93 8.00 -3.60 3.31
N PRO A 94 9.18 -3.33 2.70
CA PRO A 94 10.15 -4.38 2.44
C PRO A 94 10.46 -5.19 3.69
N ALA A 95 10.60 -6.50 3.53
CA ALA A 95 10.77 -7.42 4.66
C ALA A 95 11.91 -7.01 5.60
N SER A 96 13.03 -6.53 5.05
CA SER A 96 14.19 -6.08 5.83
C SER A 96 13.95 -4.83 6.69
N LEU A 97 12.86 -4.11 6.42
CA LEU A 97 12.51 -2.86 7.12
C LEU A 97 11.30 -3.02 8.07
N ARG A 98 10.75 -4.22 8.17
CA ARG A 98 9.59 -4.50 9.03
C ARG A 98 9.95 -4.46 10.52
N GLY A 99 8.91 -4.32 11.36
CA GLY A 99 9.07 -4.28 12.81
C GLY A 99 9.57 -2.96 13.36
N ARG A 100 9.51 -1.88 12.59
CA ARG A 100 9.99 -0.55 12.95
C ARG A 100 8.89 0.52 13.01
N GLY A 101 7.62 0.11 12.80
CA GLY A 101 6.48 1.01 12.83
C GLY A 101 6.18 1.73 11.51
N TYR A 102 6.89 1.43 10.43
CA TYR A 102 6.67 2.09 9.12
C TYR A 102 5.28 1.81 8.55
N GLY A 103 4.83 0.56 8.66
CA GLY A 103 3.50 0.18 8.17
C GLY A 103 2.38 0.92 8.88
N ALA A 104 2.45 1.02 10.20
CA ALA A 104 1.44 1.70 11.00
C ALA A 104 1.39 3.20 10.69
N GLN A 105 2.54 3.85 10.60
CA GLN A 105 2.63 5.27 10.23
C GLN A 105 2.15 5.49 8.80
N GLY A 106 2.55 4.62 7.87
CA GLY A 106 2.14 4.70 6.47
C GLY A 106 0.63 4.56 6.30
N LEU A 107 0.01 3.63 6.99
CA LEU A 107 -1.44 3.43 6.93
C LEU A 107 -2.20 4.64 7.48
N ALA A 108 -1.74 5.21 8.58
CA ALA A 108 -2.34 6.42 9.15
C ALA A 108 -2.23 7.61 8.17
N LEU A 109 -1.07 7.79 7.54
CA LEU A 109 -0.86 8.83 6.54
C LEU A 109 -1.75 8.62 5.31
N LEU A 110 -1.89 7.38 4.86
CA LEU A 110 -2.75 7.04 3.73
C LEU A 110 -4.21 7.36 4.03
N CYS A 111 -4.71 7.00 5.21
CA CYS A 111 -6.06 7.34 5.62
C CYS A 111 -6.29 8.85 5.64
N GLY A 112 -5.32 9.61 6.13
CA GLY A 112 -5.38 11.08 6.12
C GLY A 112 -5.42 11.67 4.71
N ALA A 113 -4.59 11.14 3.81
CA ALA A 113 -4.58 11.58 2.40
C ALA A 113 -5.88 11.21 1.69
N ALA A 114 -6.38 10.00 1.88
CA ALA A 114 -7.64 9.54 1.30
C ALA A 114 -8.80 10.43 1.74
N ARG A 115 -8.88 10.72 3.03
CA ARG A 115 -9.90 11.63 3.58
C ARG A 115 -9.79 13.03 2.96
N ALA A 116 -8.59 13.56 2.86
CA ALA A 116 -8.36 14.87 2.24
C ALA A 116 -8.77 14.91 0.76
N ASN A 117 -8.67 13.77 0.08
CA ASN A 117 -9.07 13.61 -1.32
C ASN A 117 -10.57 13.27 -1.50
N GLY A 118 -11.36 13.27 -0.42
CA GLY A 118 -12.79 13.04 -0.48
C GLY A 118 -13.22 11.56 -0.43
N VAL A 119 -12.28 10.65 -0.17
CA VAL A 119 -12.61 9.23 0.04
C VAL A 119 -13.21 9.08 1.43
N THR A 120 -14.38 8.43 1.52
CA THR A 120 -15.11 8.32 2.78
C THR A 120 -14.94 6.97 3.46
N ARG A 121 -14.42 5.97 2.74
CA ARG A 121 -14.22 4.61 3.24
C ARG A 121 -13.12 3.91 2.48
N LEU A 122 -12.23 3.25 3.22
CA LEU A 122 -11.18 2.39 2.64
C LEU A 122 -11.42 0.94 3.02
N TYR A 123 -11.09 0.06 2.09
CA TYR A 123 -11.12 -1.39 2.25
C TYR A 123 -9.73 -1.97 2.01
N ASP A 124 -9.47 -3.14 2.57
CA ASP A 124 -8.38 -4.00 2.13
C ASP A 124 -8.79 -5.47 2.24
N ASN A 125 -8.37 -6.27 1.29
CA ASN A 125 -8.62 -7.70 1.25
C ASN A 125 -7.31 -8.44 1.58
N ILE A 126 -7.23 -8.98 2.79
CA ILE A 126 -5.98 -9.46 3.36
C ILE A 126 -6.03 -10.97 3.52
N ALA A 127 -4.98 -11.68 3.08
CA ALA A 127 -4.85 -13.11 3.33
C ALA A 127 -4.82 -13.37 4.85
N LEU A 128 -5.55 -14.40 5.31
CA LEU A 128 -5.69 -14.69 6.74
C LEU A 128 -4.37 -15.05 7.42
N ASP A 129 -3.39 -15.56 6.68
CA ASP A 129 -2.05 -15.87 7.18
C ASP A 129 -1.11 -14.66 7.16
N ASN A 130 -1.56 -13.52 6.65
CA ASN A 130 -0.75 -12.29 6.61
C ASN A 130 -0.82 -11.56 7.95
N PRO A 131 0.32 -11.35 8.63
CA PRO A 131 0.33 -10.64 9.91
C PRO A 131 -0.14 -9.17 9.82
N SER A 132 -0.26 -8.59 8.63
CA SER A 132 -0.79 -7.24 8.45
C SER A 132 -2.27 -7.10 8.85
N VAL A 133 -3.01 -8.19 8.98
CA VAL A 133 -4.39 -8.15 9.53
C VAL A 133 -4.40 -7.40 10.86
N GLY A 134 -3.48 -7.73 11.77
CA GLY A 134 -3.36 -7.05 13.05
C GLY A 134 -3.05 -5.55 12.92
N LEU A 135 -2.22 -5.19 11.96
CA LEU A 135 -1.90 -3.79 11.65
C LEU A 135 -3.16 -2.99 11.29
N PHE A 136 -3.98 -3.53 10.38
CA PHE A 136 -5.21 -2.87 9.94
C PHE A 136 -6.23 -2.77 11.08
N LEU A 137 -6.41 -3.82 11.87
CA LEU A 137 -7.33 -3.79 13.01
C LEU A 137 -6.92 -2.75 14.05
N LYS A 138 -5.63 -2.63 14.35
CA LYS A 138 -5.11 -1.60 15.26
C LYS A 138 -5.30 -0.18 14.70
N ALA A 139 -5.31 -0.05 13.38
CA ALA A 139 -5.53 1.24 12.72
C ALA A 139 -7.02 1.65 12.68
N GLY A 140 -7.91 0.83 13.22
CA GLY A 140 -9.34 1.12 13.29
C GLY A 140 -10.18 0.51 12.17
N PHE A 141 -9.59 -0.33 11.33
CA PHE A 141 -10.35 -1.13 10.36
C PHE A 141 -11.11 -2.22 11.09
N THR A 142 -12.29 -2.56 10.59
CA THR A 142 -13.11 -3.65 11.11
C THR A 142 -13.42 -4.67 10.04
N GLU A 143 -13.70 -5.90 10.44
CA GLU A 143 -14.05 -6.96 9.49
C GLU A 143 -15.40 -6.65 8.84
N ALA A 144 -15.42 -6.59 7.50
CA ALA A 144 -16.63 -6.44 6.71
C ALA A 144 -17.14 -7.79 6.23
N SER A 145 -16.26 -8.69 5.82
CA SER A 145 -16.58 -10.06 5.42
C SER A 145 -15.34 -10.93 5.50
N ARG A 146 -15.54 -12.26 5.36
CA ARG A 146 -14.46 -13.22 5.46
C ARG A 146 -14.75 -14.42 4.57
N THR A 147 -13.71 -14.95 3.95
CA THR A 147 -13.70 -16.26 3.32
C THR A 147 -12.79 -17.20 4.11
N SER A 148 -12.61 -18.44 3.65
CA SER A 148 -11.64 -19.36 4.26
C SER A 148 -10.18 -18.94 4.08
N GLU A 149 -9.91 -18.01 3.16
CA GLU A 149 -8.55 -17.60 2.80
C GLU A 149 -8.27 -16.11 3.04
N TYR A 150 -9.30 -15.25 3.04
CA TYR A 150 -9.18 -13.82 3.12
C TYR A 150 -10.14 -13.18 4.10
N ILE A 151 -9.74 -12.04 4.64
CA ILE A 151 -10.61 -11.13 5.40
C ILE A 151 -10.67 -9.79 4.67
N LEU A 152 -11.89 -9.31 4.44
CA LEU A 152 -12.11 -7.95 3.95
C LEU A 152 -12.32 -7.05 5.16
N VAL A 153 -11.46 -6.06 5.30
CA VAL A 153 -11.56 -5.06 6.37
C VAL A 153 -11.94 -3.70 5.78
N ALA A 154 -12.58 -2.87 6.58
CA ALA A 154 -13.04 -1.56 6.14
C ALA A 154 -12.90 -0.53 7.27
N LYS A 155 -12.68 0.71 6.87
CA LYS A 155 -12.63 1.85 7.79
C LYS A 155 -13.32 3.06 7.19
N ASP A 156 -14.23 3.65 7.94
CA ASP A 156 -14.82 4.95 7.60
C ASP A 156 -13.83 6.07 7.95
N LEU A 157 -13.70 7.03 7.07
CA LEU A 157 -12.71 8.09 7.19
C LEU A 157 -13.32 9.43 7.66
#